data_4aab156177731baeb9dfdc54fe0a4161
#
_entry.id   4aab156177731baeb9dfdc54fe0a4161
#
_cell.length_a   1.000
_cell.length_b   1.000
_cell.length_c   1.000
_cell.angle_alpha   90.00
_cell.angle_beta   90.00
_cell.angle_gamma   90.00
#
_symmetry.space_group_name_H-M   'P 1'
#
loop_
_entity.id
_entity.type
_entity.pdbx_description
1 polymer ?
#
loop_
_entity_poly.entity_id
_entity_poly.type
_entity_poly.pdbx_seq_one_letter_code
_entity_poly.pdbx_strand_id
1 'polypeptide(L)'
;MVNNYIRDLSENRLISVKGTTNRTMSYNLTPKGIKEKMSLLISYNLETTSLYMDAKKEFAKRLQKIYEEGIHSAVLFGAGETAEIIYNASQSLKLEIIGIVDNDPAKQEKLFGNLIIKAPHCIEEIKPDGVIIASVGRQDEIYKQIEMLTAKGIAVKKIGSALNGLNGN
;
A
#
# COMPACT_ATOMS: atom_id res chain seq x y z
N MET A 1 -27.94 17.24 -9.01
CA MET A 1 -27.22 16.56 -7.90
C MET A 1 -26.46 17.56 -7.03
N VAL A 2 -25.55 18.39 -7.54
CA VAL A 2 -24.78 19.39 -6.75
C VAL A 2 -25.66 20.34 -5.94
N ASN A 3 -26.72 20.87 -6.52
CA ASN A 3 -27.62 21.82 -5.85
C ASN A 3 -28.32 21.22 -4.61
N ASN A 4 -28.57 19.92 -4.56
CA ASN A 4 -29.16 19.28 -3.38
C ASN A 4 -28.16 19.25 -2.22
N TYR A 5 -26.89 18.93 -2.49
CA TYR A 5 -25.84 18.96 -1.45
C TYR A 5 -25.62 20.36 -0.89
N ILE A 6 -25.60 21.39 -1.76
CA ILE A 6 -25.46 22.80 -1.32
C ILE A 6 -26.62 23.20 -0.44
N ARG A 7 -27.85 22.81 -0.80
CA ARG A 7 -29.03 23.07 0.01
C ARG A 7 -28.93 22.40 1.37
N ASP A 8 -28.65 21.12 1.41
CA ASP A 8 -28.51 20.35 2.67
C ASP A 8 -27.42 20.92 3.58
N LEU A 9 -26.26 21.30 3.02
CA LEU A 9 -25.20 21.94 3.78
C LEU A 9 -25.63 23.31 4.35
N SER A 10 -26.42 24.06 3.58
CA SER A 10 -26.94 25.38 4.00
C SER A 10 -28.03 25.26 5.07
N GLU A 11 -28.98 24.33 4.90
CA GLU A 11 -30.05 24.04 5.87
C GLU A 11 -29.44 23.55 7.20
N ASN A 12 -28.40 22.75 7.15
CA ASN A 12 -27.67 22.33 8.34
C ASN A 12 -26.71 23.37 8.91
N ARG A 13 -26.69 24.58 8.33
CA ARG A 13 -25.83 25.71 8.73
C ARG A 13 -24.33 25.36 8.73
N LEU A 14 -23.91 24.48 7.84
CA LEU A 14 -22.50 24.10 7.66
C LEU A 14 -21.79 25.09 6.73
N ILE A 15 -22.52 25.66 5.79
CA ILE A 15 -22.03 26.70 4.88
C ILE A 15 -22.91 27.95 4.97
N SER A 16 -22.34 29.09 4.62
CA SER A 16 -23.03 30.33 4.31
C SER A 16 -22.90 30.64 2.82
N VAL A 17 -23.98 31.00 2.18
CA VAL A 17 -24.03 31.37 0.76
C VAL A 17 -24.16 32.88 0.65
N LYS A 18 -23.30 33.53 -0.13
CA LYS A 18 -23.33 34.95 -0.46
C LYS A 18 -23.45 35.12 -1.96
N GLY A 19 -24.15 36.13 -2.42
CA GLY A 19 -24.40 36.42 -3.82
C GLY A 19 -25.79 35.96 -4.29
N THR A 20 -26.27 36.58 -5.39
CA THR A 20 -27.63 36.38 -5.92
C THR A 20 -27.64 35.73 -7.31
N THR A 21 -26.50 35.63 -7.97
CA THR A 21 -26.39 35.05 -9.31
C THR A 21 -25.28 33.99 -9.33
N ASN A 22 -25.36 33.07 -10.29
CA ASN A 22 -24.35 31.99 -10.44
C ASN A 22 -22.90 32.52 -10.56
N ARG A 23 -22.72 33.75 -11.04
CA ARG A 23 -21.42 34.41 -11.17
C ARG A 23 -20.91 35.07 -9.88
N THR A 24 -21.81 35.40 -8.98
CA THR A 24 -21.52 36.13 -7.72
C THR A 24 -21.64 35.25 -6.48
N MET A 25 -22.21 34.05 -6.62
CA MET A 25 -22.33 33.11 -5.50
C MET A 25 -20.97 32.70 -4.97
N SER A 26 -20.82 32.80 -3.66
CA SER A 26 -19.69 32.27 -2.91
C SER A 26 -20.18 31.42 -1.74
N TYR A 27 -19.47 30.33 -1.49
CA TYR A 27 -19.79 29.37 -0.45
C TYR A 27 -18.66 29.37 0.58
N ASN A 28 -19.00 29.65 1.82
CA ASN A 28 -18.02 29.71 2.90
C ASN A 28 -18.44 28.80 4.04
N LEU A 29 -17.49 28.07 4.63
CA LEU A 29 -17.78 27.26 5.81
C LEU A 29 -18.15 28.19 6.99
N THR A 30 -19.17 27.80 7.73
CA THR A 30 -19.48 28.43 9.03
C THR A 30 -18.53 27.84 10.11
N PRO A 31 -18.46 28.44 11.32
CA PRO A 31 -17.73 27.81 12.44
C PRO A 31 -18.20 26.37 12.73
N LYS A 32 -19.53 26.11 12.61
CA LYS A 32 -20.09 24.76 12.71
C LYS A 32 -19.58 23.86 11.59
N GLY A 33 -19.56 24.35 10.35
CA GLY A 33 -19.06 23.61 9.20
C GLY A 33 -17.57 23.29 9.28
N ILE A 34 -16.77 24.22 9.83
CA ILE A 34 -15.33 23.94 10.09
C ILE A 34 -15.19 22.82 11.10
N LYS A 35 -15.94 22.85 12.21
CA LYS A 35 -15.90 21.80 13.23
C LYS A 35 -16.30 20.44 12.67
N GLU A 36 -17.37 20.38 11.88
CA GLU A 36 -17.85 19.16 11.23
C GLU A 36 -16.83 18.60 10.26
N LYS A 37 -16.26 19.46 9.39
CA LYS A 37 -15.17 19.07 8.49
C LYS A 37 -13.98 18.47 9.24
N MET A 38 -13.57 19.08 10.35
CA MET A 38 -12.48 18.56 11.16
C MET A 38 -12.81 17.21 11.79
N SER A 39 -14.03 17.03 12.29
CA SER A 39 -14.51 15.75 12.83
C SER A 39 -14.47 14.65 11.79
N LEU A 40 -15.01 14.90 10.59
CA LEU A 40 -14.98 13.96 9.47
C LEU A 40 -13.55 13.62 9.02
N LEU A 41 -12.67 14.62 8.98
CA LEU A 41 -11.27 14.40 8.62
C LEU A 41 -10.56 13.49 9.62
N ILE A 42 -10.80 13.70 10.92
CA ILE A 42 -10.24 12.86 11.98
C ILE A 42 -10.77 11.43 11.85
N SER A 43 -12.09 11.25 11.69
CA SER A 43 -12.70 9.92 11.52
C SER A 43 -12.12 9.17 10.31
N TYR A 44 -11.97 9.85 9.17
CA TYR A 44 -11.39 9.30 7.96
C TYR A 44 -9.92 8.87 8.17
N ASN A 45 -9.13 9.71 8.86
CA ASN A 45 -7.74 9.37 9.15
C ASN A 45 -7.63 8.16 10.09
N LEU A 46 -8.51 8.06 11.09
CA LEU A 46 -8.55 6.89 11.99
C LEU A 46 -8.92 5.61 11.25
N GLU A 47 -9.90 5.66 10.36
CA GLU A 47 -10.31 4.52 9.53
C GLU A 47 -9.17 4.08 8.60
N THR A 48 -8.54 5.02 7.90
CA THR A 48 -7.39 4.74 7.03
C THR A 48 -6.23 4.12 7.80
N THR A 49 -5.95 4.64 9.01
CA THR A 49 -4.90 4.09 9.88
C THR A 49 -5.24 2.67 10.32
N SER A 50 -6.51 2.38 10.65
CA SER A 50 -6.95 1.03 11.01
C SER A 50 -6.75 0.05 9.86
N LEU A 51 -7.14 0.42 8.65
CA LEU A 51 -6.93 -0.41 7.44
C LEU A 51 -5.45 -0.71 7.19
N TYR A 52 -4.57 0.29 7.36
CA TYR A 52 -3.13 0.09 7.26
C TYR A 52 -2.61 -0.91 8.31
N MET A 53 -3.04 -0.76 9.57
CA MET A 53 -2.63 -1.66 10.65
C MET A 53 -3.12 -3.09 10.43
N ASP A 54 -4.32 -3.28 9.90
CA ASP A 54 -4.87 -4.60 9.59
C ASP A 54 -4.13 -5.25 8.42
N ALA A 55 -3.81 -4.48 7.37
CA ALA A 55 -2.97 -4.94 6.27
C ALA A 55 -1.57 -5.36 6.78
N LYS A 56 -0.94 -4.55 7.64
CA LYS A 56 0.35 -4.85 8.26
C LYS A 56 0.32 -6.16 9.05
N LYS A 57 -0.73 -6.38 9.87
CA LYS A 57 -0.91 -7.63 10.64
C LYS A 57 -1.06 -8.83 9.72
N GLU A 58 -1.84 -8.69 8.65
CA GLU A 58 -2.07 -9.79 7.70
C GLU A 58 -0.78 -10.15 6.95
N PHE A 59 -0.01 -9.15 6.50
CA PHE A 59 1.30 -9.41 5.90
C PHE A 59 2.27 -10.04 6.89
N ALA A 60 2.29 -9.60 8.14
CA ALA A 60 3.12 -10.22 9.17
C ALA A 60 2.84 -11.72 9.33
N LYS A 61 1.55 -12.13 9.35
CA LYS A 61 1.17 -13.55 9.39
C LYS A 61 1.67 -14.34 8.18
N ARG A 62 1.60 -13.74 6.98
CA ARG A 62 2.08 -14.38 5.76
C ARG A 62 3.60 -14.51 5.72
N LEU A 63 4.30 -13.47 6.13
CA LEU A 63 5.75 -13.49 6.25
C LEU A 63 6.21 -14.53 7.27
N GLN A 64 5.49 -14.68 8.39
CA GLN A 64 5.77 -15.71 9.37
C GLN A 64 5.63 -17.12 8.78
N LYS A 65 4.58 -17.39 7.97
CA LYS A 65 4.45 -18.67 7.27
C LYS A 65 5.59 -18.92 6.28
N ILE A 66 5.98 -17.89 5.52
CA ILE A 66 7.13 -17.98 4.60
C ILE A 66 8.41 -18.34 5.35
N TYR A 67 8.62 -17.76 6.53
CA TYR A 67 9.74 -18.10 7.40
C TYR A 67 9.68 -19.55 7.88
N GLU A 68 8.52 -20.05 8.28
CA GLU A 68 8.29 -21.44 8.71
C GLU A 68 8.49 -22.46 7.59
N GLU A 69 8.35 -22.05 6.33
CA GLU A 69 8.68 -22.83 5.14
C GLU A 69 10.20 -22.90 4.85
N GLY A 70 11.04 -22.29 5.70
CA GLY A 70 12.51 -22.33 5.61
C GLY A 70 13.13 -21.17 4.84
N ILE A 71 12.37 -20.12 4.52
CA ILE A 71 12.88 -18.89 3.89
C ILE A 71 13.22 -17.90 4.97
N HIS A 72 14.50 -17.69 5.23
CA HIS A 72 15.00 -16.83 6.31
C HIS A 72 15.40 -15.44 5.80
N SER A 73 15.83 -15.36 4.53
CA SER A 73 16.20 -14.14 3.82
C SER A 73 15.38 -13.97 2.55
N ALA A 74 14.90 -12.75 2.28
CA ALA A 74 14.10 -12.48 1.10
C ALA A 74 14.45 -11.16 0.43
N VAL A 75 14.22 -11.10 -0.89
CA VAL A 75 14.19 -9.90 -1.70
C VAL A 75 12.73 -9.55 -2.00
N LEU A 76 12.34 -8.28 -1.83
CA LEU A 76 11.05 -7.79 -2.30
C LEU A 76 11.13 -7.47 -3.79
N PHE A 77 10.15 -7.90 -4.57
CA PHE A 77 10.01 -7.50 -5.97
C PHE A 77 8.82 -6.55 -6.13
N GLY A 78 9.10 -5.31 -6.52
CA GLY A 78 8.17 -4.19 -6.60
C GLY A 78 8.32 -3.22 -5.43
N ALA A 79 8.79 -2.00 -5.71
CA ALA A 79 9.00 -0.93 -4.74
C ALA A 79 7.82 0.07 -4.78
N GLY A 80 6.67 -0.35 -4.27
CA GLY A 80 5.46 0.45 -4.14
C GLY A 80 4.92 0.43 -2.71
N GLU A 81 3.77 1.04 -2.50
CA GLU A 81 3.12 1.16 -1.18
C GLU A 81 2.92 -0.20 -0.49
N THR A 82 2.52 -1.24 -1.24
CA THR A 82 2.40 -2.59 -0.68
C THR A 82 3.74 -3.11 -0.14
N ALA A 83 4.84 -2.85 -0.85
CA ALA A 83 6.17 -3.24 -0.39
C ALA A 83 6.56 -2.53 0.90
N GLU A 84 6.17 -1.26 1.09
CA GLU A 84 6.40 -0.52 2.34
C GLU A 84 5.67 -1.18 3.52
N ILE A 85 4.41 -1.58 3.34
CA ILE A 85 3.65 -2.27 4.38
C ILE A 85 4.33 -3.62 4.73
N ILE A 86 4.75 -4.39 3.72
CA ILE A 86 5.43 -5.68 3.89
C ILE A 86 6.77 -5.48 4.62
N TYR A 87 7.57 -4.52 4.18
CA TYR A 87 8.85 -4.18 4.79
C TYR A 87 8.67 -3.77 6.26
N ASN A 88 7.69 -2.89 6.54
CA ASN A 88 7.37 -2.49 7.91
C ASN A 88 6.82 -3.65 8.76
N ALA A 89 6.13 -4.62 8.15
CA ALA A 89 5.66 -5.81 8.85
C ALA A 89 6.82 -6.76 9.19
N SER A 90 7.82 -6.88 8.31
CA SER A 90 8.98 -7.76 8.53
C SER A 90 9.87 -7.33 9.69
N GLN A 91 9.90 -6.02 10.03
CA GLN A 91 10.80 -5.48 11.08
C GLN A 91 10.58 -6.08 12.47
N SER A 92 9.44 -6.73 12.72
CA SER A 92 9.13 -7.41 13.99
C SER A 92 9.25 -8.94 13.89
N LEU A 93 9.72 -9.47 12.76
CA LEU A 93 9.82 -10.89 12.48
C LEU A 93 11.28 -11.34 12.35
N LYS A 94 11.48 -12.65 12.29
CA LYS A 94 12.79 -13.25 12.06
C LYS A 94 13.19 -13.33 10.58
N LEU A 95 12.21 -13.20 9.65
CA LEU A 95 12.47 -13.15 8.22
C LEU A 95 13.12 -11.81 7.89
N GLU A 96 14.29 -11.87 7.28
CA GLU A 96 15.09 -10.69 6.94
C GLU A 96 14.85 -10.28 5.49
N ILE A 97 14.45 -9.02 5.26
CA ILE A 97 14.39 -8.44 3.92
C ILE A 97 15.76 -7.84 3.61
N ILE A 98 16.54 -8.54 2.78
CA ILE A 98 17.93 -8.19 2.46
C ILE A 98 18.10 -7.41 1.17
N GLY A 99 17.02 -7.18 0.42
CA GLY A 99 17.04 -6.41 -0.81
C GLY A 99 15.66 -6.08 -1.34
N ILE A 100 15.63 -5.14 -2.26
CA ILE A 100 14.44 -4.75 -3.01
C ILE A 100 14.79 -4.48 -4.46
N VAL A 101 13.96 -4.95 -5.37
CA VAL A 101 14.13 -4.74 -6.82
C VAL A 101 12.84 -4.22 -7.45
N ASP A 102 12.96 -3.45 -8.50
CA ASP A 102 11.82 -2.98 -9.30
C ASP A 102 12.18 -2.95 -10.79
N ASN A 103 11.20 -3.24 -11.66
CA ASN A 103 11.35 -3.16 -13.11
C ASN A 103 11.44 -1.71 -13.61
N ASP A 104 10.91 -0.75 -12.86
CA ASP A 104 10.90 0.66 -13.24
C ASP A 104 12.28 1.30 -13.01
N PRO A 105 13.03 1.66 -14.09
CA PRO A 105 14.33 2.31 -13.95
C PRO A 105 14.25 3.63 -13.18
N ALA A 106 13.09 4.32 -13.19
CA ALA A 106 12.92 5.58 -12.49
C ALA A 106 12.86 5.40 -10.96
N LYS A 107 12.67 4.19 -10.47
CA LYS A 107 12.71 3.86 -9.03
C LYS A 107 14.08 3.33 -8.60
N GLN A 108 14.82 2.72 -9.51
CA GLN A 108 16.14 2.14 -9.21
C GLN A 108 17.11 3.20 -8.68
N GLU A 109 18.09 2.78 -7.91
CA GLU A 109 19.08 3.59 -7.20
C GLU A 109 18.48 4.57 -6.15
N LYS A 110 17.16 4.51 -5.89
CA LYS A 110 16.51 5.28 -4.82
C LYS A 110 16.49 4.50 -3.51
N LEU A 111 16.42 5.24 -2.41
CA LEU A 111 16.32 4.69 -1.07
C LEU A 111 14.90 4.16 -0.81
N PHE A 112 14.82 2.98 -0.21
CA PHE A 112 13.60 2.35 0.28
C PHE A 112 13.86 1.75 1.67
N GLY A 113 13.36 2.40 2.72
CA GLY A 113 13.80 2.08 4.09
C GLY A 113 15.32 2.27 4.23
N ASN A 114 16.02 1.21 4.60
CA ASN A 114 17.50 1.19 4.66
C ASN A 114 18.12 0.54 3.40
N LEU A 115 17.34 0.18 2.40
CA LEU A 115 17.78 -0.54 1.21
C LEU A 115 17.82 0.39 0.00
N ILE A 116 18.67 0.06 -0.97
CA ILE A 116 18.66 0.70 -2.29
C ILE A 116 17.86 -0.20 -3.24
N ILE A 117 16.93 0.40 -3.97
CA ILE A 117 16.16 -0.33 -5.00
C ILE A 117 17.09 -0.67 -6.15
N LYS A 118 17.21 -1.96 -6.46
CA LYS A 118 18.07 -2.46 -7.54
C LYS A 118 17.26 -2.95 -8.73
N ALA A 119 17.95 -3.20 -9.84
CA ALA A 119 17.35 -3.87 -10.98
C ALA A 119 17.14 -5.37 -10.69
N PRO A 120 16.13 -6.04 -11.32
CA PRO A 120 15.80 -7.43 -11.03
C PRO A 120 16.95 -8.45 -11.24
N HIS A 121 17.87 -8.18 -12.14
CA HIS A 121 19.04 -9.08 -12.37
C HIS A 121 19.94 -9.19 -11.14
N CYS A 122 19.91 -8.21 -10.22
CA CYS A 122 20.73 -8.26 -8.99
C CYS A 122 20.23 -9.32 -7.98
N ILE A 123 19.06 -9.93 -8.17
CA ILE A 123 18.55 -10.98 -7.27
C ILE A 123 19.56 -12.14 -7.15
N GLU A 124 20.15 -12.54 -8.26
CA GLU A 124 21.11 -13.66 -8.28
C GLU A 124 22.42 -13.32 -7.56
N GLU A 125 22.82 -12.06 -7.56
CA GLU A 125 24.01 -11.58 -6.82
C GLU A 125 23.75 -11.50 -5.32
N ILE A 126 22.51 -11.10 -4.93
CA ILE A 126 22.06 -10.98 -3.53
C ILE A 126 21.96 -12.38 -2.89
N LYS A 127 21.58 -13.41 -3.67
CA LYS A 127 21.40 -14.81 -3.23
C LYS A 127 20.47 -14.95 -2.03
N PRO A 128 19.21 -14.47 -2.10
CA PRO A 128 18.24 -14.67 -1.04
C PRO A 128 17.74 -16.14 -1.04
N ASP A 129 17.18 -16.60 0.07
CA ASP A 129 16.42 -17.88 0.09
C ASP A 129 15.14 -17.77 -0.75
N GLY A 130 14.56 -16.57 -0.85
CA GLY A 130 13.36 -16.37 -1.63
C GLY A 130 13.13 -14.93 -2.13
N VAL A 131 12.23 -14.81 -3.10
CA VAL A 131 11.70 -13.54 -3.61
C VAL A 131 10.24 -13.45 -3.27
N ILE A 132 9.84 -12.34 -2.66
CA ILE A 132 8.45 -12.02 -2.32
C ILE A 132 7.94 -10.96 -3.29
N ILE A 133 6.95 -11.32 -4.12
CA ILE A 133 6.35 -10.39 -5.06
C ILE A 133 5.39 -9.46 -4.32
N ALA A 134 5.80 -8.20 -4.15
CA ALA A 134 5.08 -7.16 -3.42
C ALA A 134 4.11 -6.33 -4.28
N SER A 135 4.08 -6.56 -5.59
CA SER A 135 3.18 -5.88 -6.53
C SER A 135 1.91 -6.70 -6.75
N VAL A 136 0.85 -6.42 -6.01
CA VAL A 136 -0.41 -7.20 -6.04
C VAL A 136 -1.05 -7.21 -7.43
N GLY A 137 -1.11 -6.07 -8.11
CA GLY A 137 -1.75 -5.95 -9.44
C GLY A 137 -0.97 -6.59 -10.59
N ARG A 138 0.33 -6.87 -10.42
CA ARG A 138 1.22 -7.41 -11.47
C ARG A 138 1.90 -8.70 -11.05
N GLN A 139 1.43 -9.36 -10.02
CA GLN A 139 2.13 -10.52 -9.43
C GLN A 139 2.27 -11.70 -10.40
N ASP A 140 1.32 -11.92 -11.31
CA ASP A 140 1.39 -13.02 -12.28
C ASP A 140 2.40 -12.74 -13.39
N GLU A 141 2.48 -11.49 -13.83
CA GLU A 141 3.49 -11.03 -14.79
C GLU A 141 4.90 -11.16 -14.21
N ILE A 142 5.09 -10.64 -13.00
CA ILE A 142 6.38 -10.70 -12.31
C ILE A 142 6.76 -12.16 -12.02
N TYR A 143 5.81 -13.00 -11.60
CA TYR A 143 6.07 -14.41 -11.35
C TYR A 143 6.64 -15.10 -12.59
N LYS A 144 6.00 -14.93 -13.76
CA LYS A 144 6.48 -15.48 -15.03
C LYS A 144 7.89 -14.99 -15.41
N GLN A 145 8.21 -13.74 -15.07
CA GLN A 145 9.52 -13.15 -15.34
C GLN A 145 10.63 -13.81 -14.53
N ILE A 146 10.35 -14.25 -13.29
CA ILE A 146 11.37 -14.76 -12.36
C ILE A 146 11.18 -16.22 -11.95
N GLU A 147 10.22 -16.95 -12.50
CA GLU A 147 9.97 -18.36 -12.14
C GLU A 147 11.19 -19.25 -12.35
N MET A 148 12.07 -18.88 -13.30
CA MET A 148 13.34 -19.58 -13.53
C MET A 148 14.28 -19.60 -12.30
N LEU A 149 14.12 -18.67 -11.37
CA LEU A 149 14.92 -18.59 -10.14
C LEU A 149 14.68 -19.82 -9.24
N THR A 150 13.51 -20.46 -9.35
CA THR A 150 13.19 -21.67 -8.58
C THR A 150 14.13 -22.84 -8.95
N ALA A 151 14.52 -22.94 -10.21
CA ALA A 151 15.51 -23.92 -10.65
C ALA A 151 16.92 -23.64 -10.08
N LYS A 152 17.17 -22.43 -9.62
CA LYS A 152 18.43 -22.00 -8.96
C LYS A 152 18.34 -22.09 -7.43
N GLY A 153 17.26 -22.67 -6.88
CA GLY A 153 17.06 -22.82 -5.44
C GLY A 153 16.51 -21.58 -4.72
N ILE A 154 16.11 -20.53 -5.45
CA ILE A 154 15.49 -19.32 -4.89
C ILE A 154 13.97 -19.47 -4.96
N ALA A 155 13.30 -19.54 -3.82
CA ALA A 155 11.84 -19.66 -3.76
C ALA A 155 11.14 -18.38 -4.26
N VAL A 156 10.02 -18.50 -4.98
CA VAL A 156 9.21 -17.34 -5.42
C VAL A 156 7.85 -17.40 -4.78
N LYS A 157 7.50 -16.35 -4.03
CA LYS A 157 6.25 -16.25 -3.26
C LYS A 157 5.42 -15.04 -3.70
N LYS A 158 4.13 -15.26 -3.99
CA LYS A 158 3.14 -14.21 -4.25
C LYS A 158 2.46 -13.84 -2.94
N ILE A 159 2.61 -12.61 -2.49
CA ILE A 159 2.01 -12.20 -1.22
C ILE A 159 0.53 -11.83 -1.34
N GLY A 160 0.06 -11.48 -2.54
CA GLY A 160 -1.30 -11.03 -2.82
C GLY A 160 -2.33 -12.13 -3.11
N SER A 161 -1.94 -13.39 -3.26
CA SER A 161 -2.82 -14.47 -3.74
C SER A 161 -4.02 -14.80 -2.85
N ALA A 162 -4.12 -14.26 -1.64
CA ALA A 162 -5.26 -14.47 -0.72
C ALA A 162 -6.14 -13.20 -0.53
N LEU A 163 -5.85 -12.08 -1.18
CA LEU A 163 -6.76 -10.90 -1.18
C LEU A 163 -7.98 -11.13 -2.09
N ASN A 164 -7.94 -12.10 -2.99
CA ASN A 164 -9.06 -12.46 -3.86
C ASN A 164 -10.24 -13.13 -3.11
N GLY A 165 -10.09 -13.48 -1.84
CA GLY A 165 -11.16 -14.03 -0.99
C GLY A 165 -12.02 -12.99 -0.27
N LEU A 166 -11.65 -11.70 -0.30
CA LEU A 166 -12.39 -10.63 0.38
C LEU A 166 -13.36 -9.87 -0.53
N ASN A 167 -13.38 -10.17 -1.84
CA ASN A 167 -14.30 -9.55 -2.80
C ASN A 167 -15.50 -10.43 -3.16
N GLY A 168 -15.87 -11.39 -2.32
CA GLY A 168 -17.00 -12.28 -2.50
C GLY A 168 -17.88 -12.31 -1.26
N ASN A 169 -18.69 -11.27 -1.05
CA ASN A 169 -20.05 -11.30 -0.52
C ASN A 169 -20.67 -9.91 -0.68
#